data_ec60e10270767a7308973b67987ccdf1
#
_entry.id   ec60e10270767a7308973b67987ccdf1
#
_cell.length_a   1.000
_cell.length_b   1.000
_cell.length_c   1.000
_cell.angle_alpha   90.00
_cell.angle_beta   90.00
_cell.angle_gamma   90.00
#
_symmetry.space_group_name_H-M   'P 1'
#
loop_
_entity.id
_entity.type
_entity.pdbx_description
1 polymer ?
#
loop_
_entity_poly.entity_id
_entity_poly.type
_entity_poly.pdbx_seq_one_letter_code
_entity_poly.pdbx_strand_id
1 'polypeptide(L)'
;MKSGQLRTYILSDEGREITLYRLFDMDICLLSASCIIRSIQFEVTIEAEKDTDLWIIPAEIYKGIMNESAPVANYTNELMATRFSDVMWLIEQIMWKSLDKRVASFLLEETSIEETNEL
;
A
#
# COMPACT_ATOMS: atom_id res chain seq x y z
N MET A 1 2.88 -10.24 -14.10
CA MET A 1 3.11 -9.20 -15.11
C MET A 1 4.25 -9.65 -16.01
N LYS A 2 4.08 -9.56 -17.31
CA LYS A 2 5.11 -10.02 -18.25
C LYS A 2 6.24 -8.98 -18.38
N SER A 3 5.88 -7.74 -18.61
CA SER A 3 6.84 -6.64 -18.72
C SER A 3 6.15 -5.30 -18.49
N GLY A 4 6.90 -4.29 -18.11
CA GLY A 4 6.43 -2.93 -17.92
C GLY A 4 6.54 -2.45 -16.48
N GLN A 5 5.73 -1.49 -16.15
CA GLN A 5 5.70 -0.91 -14.79
C GLN A 5 4.30 -0.41 -14.46
N LEU A 6 3.77 -0.89 -13.36
CA LEU A 6 2.49 -0.46 -12.81
C LEU A 6 2.70 0.23 -11.48
N ARG A 7 1.89 1.23 -11.22
CA ARG A 7 1.84 1.91 -9.92
C ARG A 7 0.50 1.62 -9.27
N THR A 8 0.55 1.15 -8.03
CA THR A 8 -0.64 0.92 -7.21
C THR A 8 -0.73 2.05 -6.21
N TYR A 9 -1.86 2.74 -6.19
CA TYR A 9 -2.05 3.89 -5.32
C TYR A 9 -3.48 3.98 -4.80
N ILE A 10 -3.63 4.74 -3.73
CA ILE A 10 -4.93 5.10 -3.17
C ILE A 10 -5.09 6.61 -3.25
N LEU A 11 -6.35 7.06 -3.31
CA LEU A 11 -6.69 8.48 -3.25
C LEU A 11 -7.17 8.83 -1.84
N SER A 12 -6.61 9.90 -1.27
CA SER A 12 -7.11 10.44 -0.03
C SER A 12 -8.36 11.29 -0.28
N ASP A 13 -9.10 11.63 0.78
CA ASP A 13 -10.28 12.49 0.72
C ASP A 13 -9.97 13.87 0.11
N GLU A 14 -8.73 14.31 0.22
CA GLU A 14 -8.26 15.58 -0.35
C GLU A 14 -7.83 15.47 -1.82
N GLY A 15 -7.98 14.31 -2.44
CA GLY A 15 -7.54 14.06 -3.80
C GLY A 15 -6.04 13.79 -3.95
N ARG A 16 -5.33 13.58 -2.86
CA ARG A 16 -3.93 13.20 -2.89
C ARG A 16 -3.76 11.74 -3.26
N GLU A 17 -2.85 11.47 -4.17
CA GLU A 17 -2.46 10.12 -4.52
C GLU A 17 -1.34 9.64 -3.58
N ILE A 18 -1.52 8.49 -2.98
CA ILE A 18 -0.51 7.84 -2.14
C ILE A 18 -0.11 6.53 -2.82
N THR A 19 1.11 6.49 -3.33
CA THR A 19 1.63 5.27 -3.97
C THR A 19 1.94 4.23 -2.90
N LEU A 20 1.29 3.08 -3.00
CA LEU A 20 1.51 1.97 -2.07
C LEU A 20 2.75 1.17 -2.47
N TYR A 21 2.83 0.79 -3.71
CA TYR A 21 3.97 0.07 -4.27
C TYR A 21 3.92 0.08 -5.79
N ARG A 22 5.03 -0.30 -6.40
CA ARG A 22 5.12 -0.48 -7.85
C ARG A 22 5.33 -1.95 -8.18
N LEU A 23 4.84 -2.33 -9.34
CA LEU A 23 5.01 -3.67 -9.89
C LEU A 23 5.92 -3.59 -11.11
N PHE A 24 6.83 -4.51 -11.17
CA PHE A 24 7.80 -4.64 -12.25
C PHE A 24 7.65 -5.97 -12.95
N ASP A 25 8.58 -6.30 -13.84
CA ASP A 25 8.55 -7.55 -14.58
C ASP A 25 8.43 -8.75 -13.63
N MET A 26 7.57 -9.67 -13.96
CA MET A 26 7.30 -10.92 -13.22
C MET A 26 6.56 -10.74 -11.89
N ASP A 27 6.16 -9.53 -11.53
CA ASP A 27 5.37 -9.29 -10.32
C ASP A 27 3.89 -9.65 -10.54
N ILE A 28 3.22 -9.99 -9.46
CA ILE A 28 1.78 -10.29 -9.44
C ILE A 28 1.07 -9.23 -8.61
N CYS A 29 -0.02 -8.69 -9.17
CA CYS A 29 -0.87 -7.75 -8.44
C CYS A 29 -2.00 -8.51 -7.76
N LEU A 30 -1.94 -8.66 -6.45
CA LEU A 30 -2.98 -9.34 -5.68
C LEU A 30 -4.06 -8.38 -5.19
N LEU A 31 -3.73 -7.11 -4.97
CA LEU A 31 -4.70 -6.14 -4.42
C LEU A 31 -5.78 -5.73 -5.42
N SER A 32 -5.53 -5.86 -6.72
CA SER A 32 -6.55 -5.63 -7.75
C SER A 32 -7.56 -6.77 -7.82
N ALA A 33 -7.23 -7.91 -7.26
CA ALA A 33 -8.08 -9.09 -7.27
C ALA A 33 -8.91 -9.13 -5.99
N SER A 34 -9.87 -8.22 -5.88
CA SER A 34 -10.78 -8.15 -4.72
C SER A 34 -11.49 -9.47 -4.43
N CYS A 35 -11.54 -10.36 -5.42
CA CYS A 35 -12.12 -11.69 -5.26
C CYS A 35 -11.22 -12.65 -4.48
N ILE A 36 -9.92 -12.40 -4.42
CA ILE A 36 -8.97 -13.22 -3.64
C ILE A 36 -8.91 -12.73 -2.20
N ILE A 37 -8.91 -11.41 -2.02
CA ILE A 37 -8.85 -10.76 -0.71
C ILE A 37 -10.21 -10.12 -0.44
N ARG A 38 -11.09 -10.83 0.27
CA ARG A 38 -12.46 -10.39 0.52
C ARG A 38 -12.57 -9.27 1.56
N SER A 39 -11.49 -8.94 2.25
CA SER A 39 -11.51 -8.05 3.41
C SER A 39 -10.95 -6.67 3.12
N ILE A 40 -10.68 -6.31 1.86
CA ILE A 40 -10.16 -4.99 1.52
C ILE A 40 -11.28 -3.97 1.62
N GLN A 41 -11.12 -3.01 2.52
CA GLN A 41 -12.10 -1.95 2.77
C GLN A 41 -11.73 -0.63 2.09
N PHE A 42 -10.69 -0.60 1.29
CA PHE A 42 -10.27 0.59 0.57
C PHE A 42 -10.13 0.30 -0.92
N GLU A 43 -10.35 1.31 -1.72
CA GLU A 43 -10.20 1.21 -3.16
C GLU A 43 -8.77 1.48 -3.57
N VAL A 44 -8.24 0.58 -4.39
CA VAL A 44 -6.90 0.68 -4.95
C VAL A 44 -7.01 0.95 -6.44
N THR A 45 -6.27 1.93 -6.93
CA THR A 45 -6.18 2.24 -8.35
C THR A 45 -4.82 1.79 -8.88
N ILE A 46 -4.81 1.22 -10.07
CA ILE A 46 -3.60 0.76 -10.72
C ILE A 46 -3.44 1.51 -12.03
N GLU A 47 -2.26 2.08 -12.22
CA GLU A 47 -1.92 2.88 -13.38
C GLU A 47 -0.67 2.32 -14.05
N ALA A 48 -0.67 2.23 -15.37
CA ALA A 48 0.50 1.87 -16.13
C ALA A 48 1.39 3.12 -16.30
N GLU A 49 2.59 3.07 -15.77
CA GLU A 49 3.59 4.14 -15.92
C GLU A 49 4.42 3.98 -17.18
N LYS A 50 4.43 2.79 -17.75
CA LYS A 50 5.10 2.45 -19.00
C LYS A 50 4.22 1.51 -19.80
N ASP A 51 4.56 1.28 -21.05
CA ASP A 51 3.90 0.25 -21.86
C ASP A 51 4.06 -1.10 -21.13
N THR A 52 2.93 -1.71 -20.82
CA THR A 52 2.91 -2.87 -19.95
C THR A 52 2.13 -4.02 -20.58
N ASP A 53 2.74 -5.18 -20.61
CA ASP A 53 2.11 -6.44 -21.03
C ASP A 53 1.71 -7.23 -19.81
N LEU A 54 0.43 -7.60 -19.74
CA LEU A 54 -0.15 -8.29 -18.60
C LEU A 54 -0.76 -9.62 -18.99
N TRP A 55 -0.65 -10.59 -18.09
CA TRP A 55 -1.47 -11.79 -18.11
C TRP A 55 -2.59 -11.60 -17.10
N ILE A 56 -3.83 -11.75 -17.55
CA ILE A 56 -4.98 -11.67 -16.65
C ILE A 56 -5.39 -13.09 -16.29
N ILE A 57 -5.31 -13.40 -15.01
CA ILE A 57 -5.68 -14.70 -14.47
C ILE A 57 -7.01 -14.53 -13.71
N PRO A 58 -8.08 -15.22 -14.11
CA PRO A 58 -9.33 -15.16 -13.34
C PRO A 58 -9.11 -15.59 -11.89
N ALA A 59 -9.72 -14.86 -10.97
CA ALA A 59 -9.52 -15.08 -9.53
C ALA A 59 -9.89 -16.50 -9.10
N GLU A 60 -10.96 -17.06 -9.66
CA GLU A 60 -11.41 -18.40 -9.33
C GLU A 60 -10.40 -19.47 -9.76
N ILE A 61 -9.78 -19.28 -10.92
CA ILE A 61 -8.73 -20.18 -11.40
C ILE A 61 -7.52 -20.09 -10.48
N TYR A 62 -7.12 -18.90 -10.11
CA TYR A 62 -5.99 -18.70 -9.21
C TYR A 62 -6.23 -19.34 -7.83
N LYS A 63 -7.43 -19.16 -7.29
CA LYS A 63 -7.82 -19.82 -6.02
C LYS A 63 -7.79 -21.33 -6.13
N GLY A 64 -8.26 -21.88 -7.24
CA GLY A 64 -8.20 -23.30 -7.48
C GLY A 64 -6.77 -23.82 -7.49
N ILE A 65 -5.86 -23.12 -8.16
CA ILE A 65 -4.44 -23.47 -8.19
C ILE A 65 -3.83 -23.39 -6.78
N MET A 66 -4.17 -22.37 -5.99
CA MET A 66 -3.71 -22.26 -4.61
C MET A 66 -4.16 -23.44 -3.76
N ASN A 67 -5.37 -23.93 -3.96
CA ASN A 67 -5.91 -25.07 -3.21
C ASN A 67 -5.23 -26.39 -3.60
N GLU A 68 -4.79 -26.52 -4.84
CA GLU A 68 -4.18 -27.73 -5.36
C GLU A 68 -2.65 -27.75 -5.26
N SER A 69 -2.03 -26.57 -5.16
CA SER A 69 -0.57 -26.43 -5.17
C SER A 69 -0.09 -25.71 -3.93
N ALA A 70 0.56 -26.43 -3.02
CA ALA A 70 1.17 -25.84 -1.83
C ALA A 70 2.26 -24.81 -2.18
N PRO A 71 3.16 -25.04 -3.16
CA PRO A 71 4.14 -24.02 -3.56
C PRO A 71 3.51 -22.70 -4.01
N VAL A 72 2.42 -22.73 -4.75
CA VAL A 72 1.72 -21.51 -5.20
C VAL A 72 1.07 -20.81 -4.02
N ALA A 73 0.43 -21.55 -3.12
CA ALA A 73 -0.17 -20.98 -1.91
C ALA A 73 0.88 -20.33 -1.03
N ASN A 74 2.01 -20.99 -0.82
CA ASN A 74 3.12 -20.46 -0.03
C ASN A 74 3.71 -19.20 -0.66
N TYR A 75 3.92 -19.21 -1.97
CA TYR A 75 4.39 -18.03 -2.71
C TYR A 75 3.44 -16.85 -2.55
N THR A 76 2.14 -17.10 -2.68
CA THR A 76 1.11 -16.07 -2.53
C THR A 76 1.11 -15.50 -1.12
N ASN A 77 1.21 -16.36 -0.10
CA ASN A 77 1.25 -15.91 1.30
C ASN A 77 2.50 -15.05 1.58
N GLU A 78 3.66 -15.44 1.06
CA GLU A 78 4.88 -14.65 1.19
C GLU A 78 4.76 -13.31 0.49
N LEU A 79 4.19 -13.29 -0.71
CA LEU A 79 3.98 -12.06 -1.46
C LEU A 79 3.02 -11.12 -0.73
N MET A 80 1.94 -11.65 -0.17
CA MET A 80 1.00 -10.88 0.63
C MET A 80 1.64 -10.31 1.88
N ALA A 81 2.48 -11.09 2.57
CA ALA A 81 3.21 -10.64 3.73
C ALA A 81 4.17 -9.49 3.37
N THR A 82 4.86 -9.61 2.24
CA THR A 82 5.76 -8.56 1.75
C THR A 82 4.97 -7.27 1.44
N ARG A 83 3.85 -7.38 0.74
CA ARG A 83 3.01 -6.23 0.43
C ARG A 83 2.41 -5.59 1.68
N PHE A 84 2.00 -6.41 2.63
CA PHE A 84 1.53 -5.91 3.91
C PHE A 84 2.62 -5.12 4.64
N SER A 85 3.83 -5.65 4.68
CA SER A 85 4.97 -4.99 5.29
C SER A 85 5.29 -3.66 4.61
N ASP A 86 5.29 -3.62 3.28
CA ASP A 86 5.54 -2.40 2.51
C ASP A 86 4.51 -1.32 2.82
N VAL A 87 3.24 -1.70 2.85
CA VAL A 87 2.13 -0.77 3.13
C VAL A 87 2.17 -0.30 4.58
N MET A 88 2.45 -1.19 5.52
CA MET A 88 2.57 -0.83 6.94
C MET A 88 3.74 0.11 7.19
N TRP A 89 4.86 -0.12 6.53
CA TRP A 89 6.00 0.79 6.61
C TRP A 89 5.63 2.19 6.11
N LEU A 90 4.92 2.26 4.98
CA LEU A 90 4.46 3.52 4.41
C LEU A 90 3.52 4.25 5.38
N ILE A 91 2.55 3.55 5.96
CA ILE A 91 1.62 4.10 6.94
C ILE A 91 2.38 4.64 8.15
N GLU A 92 3.35 3.88 8.64
CA GLU A 92 4.20 4.30 9.75
C GLU A 92 4.92 5.61 9.43
N GLN A 93 5.51 5.74 8.25
CA GLN A 93 6.18 6.96 7.83
C GLN A 93 5.22 8.17 7.80
N ILE A 94 4.03 7.97 7.27
CA ILE A 94 3.02 9.03 7.21
C ILE A 94 2.57 9.43 8.62
N MET A 95 2.33 8.46 9.50
CA MET A 95 1.91 8.70 10.87
C MET A 95 3.00 9.42 11.67
N TRP A 96 4.26 8.99 11.56
CA TRP A 96 5.36 9.61 12.26
C TRP A 96 5.58 11.04 11.82
N LYS A 97 5.53 11.34 10.53
CA LYS A 97 5.62 12.70 10.02
C LYS A 97 4.49 13.59 10.57
N SER A 98 3.28 13.07 10.61
CA SER A 98 2.13 13.77 11.15
C SER A 98 2.27 14.00 12.67
N LEU A 99 2.76 13.00 13.39
CA LEU A 99 3.01 13.09 14.83
C LEU A 99 4.11 14.11 15.13
N ASP A 100 5.21 14.08 14.40
CA ASP A 100 6.31 15.03 14.57
C ASP A 100 5.83 16.46 14.41
N LYS A 101 5.00 16.75 13.42
CA LYS A 101 4.40 18.06 13.21
C LYS A 101 3.50 18.47 14.37
N ARG A 102 2.69 17.54 14.87
CA ARG A 102 1.81 17.79 16.02
C ARG A 102 2.59 18.06 17.29
N VAL A 103 3.61 17.25 17.55
CA VAL A 103 4.49 17.43 18.72
C VAL A 103 5.24 18.75 18.62
N ALA A 104 5.79 19.08 17.46
CA ALA A 104 6.48 20.35 17.26
C ALA A 104 5.56 21.55 17.50
N SER A 105 4.33 21.52 16.97
CA SER A 105 3.33 22.56 17.20
C SER A 105 2.98 22.69 18.67
N PHE A 106 2.77 21.57 19.34
CA PHE A 106 2.47 21.54 20.77
C PHE A 106 3.61 22.12 21.60
N LEU A 107 4.85 21.75 21.31
CA LEU A 107 6.02 22.27 22.01
C LEU A 107 6.19 23.77 21.79
N LEU A 108 5.91 24.27 20.60
CA LEU A 108 5.96 25.71 20.31
C LEU A 108 4.90 26.47 21.09
N GLU A 109 3.68 25.94 21.19
CA GLU A 109 2.61 26.52 21.98
C GLU A 109 2.97 26.56 23.47
N GLU A 110 3.47 25.47 24.01
CA GLU A 110 3.91 25.35 25.41
C GLU A 110 5.04 26.35 25.71
N THR A 111 6.01 26.44 24.84
CA THR A 111 7.11 27.40 24.98
C THR A 111 6.60 28.84 24.99
N SER A 112 5.68 29.20 24.12
CA SER A 112 5.07 30.54 24.11
C SER A 112 4.29 30.83 25.38
N ILE A 113 3.56 29.84 25.90
CA ILE A 113 2.81 30.00 27.17
C ILE A 113 3.77 30.19 28.35
N GLU A 114 4.82 29.38 28.43
CA GLU A 114 5.82 29.50 29.49
C GLU A 114 6.55 30.84 29.46
N GLU A 115 6.97 31.28 28.28
CA GLU A 115 7.58 32.60 28.12
C GLU A 115 6.66 33.71 28.57
N THR A 116 5.37 33.62 28.30
CA THR A 116 4.37 34.61 28.73
C THR A 116 4.13 34.55 30.22
N ASN A 117 4.11 33.37 30.83
CA ASN A 117 3.84 33.17 32.24
C ASN A 117 5.05 33.47 33.14
N GLU A 118 6.25 33.31 32.66
CA GLU A 118 7.47 33.60 33.38
C GLU A 118 7.78 35.11 33.41
N LEU A 119 7.19 35.81 32.51
CA LEU A 119 7.33 37.29 32.47
C LEU A 119 6.35 37.98 33.41
#